data_8282ca789bb237ea79d8e83ce94e5250
#
_entry.id   8282ca789bb237ea79d8e83ce94e5250
#
_cell.length_a   1.000
_cell.length_b   1.000
_cell.length_c   1.000
_cell.angle_alpha   90.00
_cell.angle_beta   90.00
_cell.angle_gamma   90.00
#
_symmetry.space_group_name_H-M   'P 1'
#
loop_
_entity.id
_entity.type
_entity.pdbx_description
1 polymer ?
#
loop_
_entity_poly.entity_id
_entity_poly.type
_entity_poly.pdbx_seq_one_letter_code
_entity_poly.pdbx_strand_id
1 'polypeptide(L)'
;DMYDEILKQGSKIVDGLSSYRQPVFVHIPPAGELRGGSWVVLDSQINARGMIEMTADAHSARGGVLEAAGLVEIKFRADRQRATMLRLDPTYAQLARDASEASGPAQAEARRRLEEREKHMAPFFHAMAVEYADAHDRAGRMLATGALRHAMPWAETRRYFYWRGRRRMMEVRYLHACLAA
;
A
#
# COMPACT_ATOMS: atom_id res chain seq x y z
N ASP A 1 4.53 19.43 17.76
CA ASP A 1 3.84 18.37 18.48
C ASP A 1 2.95 17.57 17.50
N MET A 2 3.15 16.25 17.49
CA MET A 2 2.39 15.37 16.59
C MET A 2 0.88 15.46 16.81
N TYR A 3 0.44 15.55 18.05
CA TYR A 3 -0.99 15.63 18.35
C TYR A 3 -1.59 16.98 17.96
N ASP A 4 -1.00 18.07 18.42
CA ASP A 4 -1.58 19.40 18.21
C ASP A 4 -1.41 19.93 16.79
N GLU A 5 -0.27 19.68 16.17
CA GLU A 5 0.04 20.27 14.86
C GLU A 5 -0.27 19.34 13.70
N ILE A 6 -0.05 18.04 13.84
CA ILE A 6 -0.25 17.09 12.73
C ILE A 6 -1.65 16.49 12.79
N LEU A 7 -2.04 15.86 13.90
CA LEU A 7 -3.33 15.15 13.96
C LEU A 7 -4.52 16.13 13.94
N LYS A 8 -4.46 17.22 14.69
CA LYS A 8 -5.54 18.22 14.70
C LYS A 8 -5.67 18.95 13.35
N GLN A 9 -4.58 19.29 12.69
CA GLN A 9 -4.67 19.92 11.38
C GLN A 9 -5.09 18.89 10.31
N GLY A 10 -4.63 17.64 10.40
CA GLY A 10 -5.09 16.56 9.56
C GLY A 10 -6.59 16.31 9.68
N SER A 11 -7.16 16.33 10.89
CA SER A 11 -8.62 16.17 11.08
C SER A 11 -9.42 17.28 10.42
N LYS A 12 -8.95 18.53 10.48
CA LYS A 12 -9.62 19.66 9.77
C LYS A 12 -9.63 19.49 8.25
N ILE A 13 -8.57 18.88 7.67
CA ILE A 13 -8.55 18.57 6.24
C ILE A 13 -9.59 17.50 5.93
N VAL A 14 -9.69 16.46 6.75
CA VAL A 14 -10.71 15.41 6.59
C VAL A 14 -12.11 15.99 6.70
N ASP A 15 -12.39 16.84 7.69
CA ASP A 15 -13.69 17.52 7.86
C ASP A 15 -14.03 18.38 6.63
N GLY A 16 -13.04 19.14 6.14
CA GLY A 16 -13.19 19.94 4.93
C GLY A 16 -13.50 19.10 3.70
N LEU A 17 -12.74 18.02 3.48
CA LEU A 17 -12.92 17.14 2.32
C LEU A 17 -14.21 16.33 2.41
N SER A 18 -14.60 15.85 3.59
CA SER A 18 -15.83 15.07 3.77
C SER A 18 -17.10 15.84 3.41
N SER A 19 -17.12 17.15 3.69
CA SER A 19 -18.24 18.04 3.41
C SER A 19 -18.14 18.78 2.07
N TYR A 20 -17.01 18.63 1.34
CA TYR A 20 -16.75 19.40 0.13
C TYR A 20 -17.74 19.08 -1.00
N ARG A 21 -18.20 20.10 -1.71
CA ARG A 21 -19.27 19.99 -2.71
C ARG A 21 -18.82 20.13 -4.15
N GLN A 22 -17.55 20.47 -4.37
CA GLN A 22 -16.97 20.58 -5.71
C GLN A 22 -16.12 19.35 -6.02
N PRO A 23 -15.95 19.00 -7.31
CA PRO A 23 -15.10 17.89 -7.70
C PRO A 23 -13.64 18.11 -7.27
N VAL A 24 -13.05 17.09 -6.68
CA VAL A 24 -11.63 17.02 -6.31
C VAL A 24 -11.02 15.83 -7.01
N PHE A 25 -9.95 16.05 -7.76
CA PHE A 25 -9.18 14.99 -8.42
C PHE A 25 -7.81 14.88 -7.79
N VAL A 26 -7.50 13.69 -7.29
CA VAL A 26 -6.17 13.33 -6.81
C VAL A 26 -5.53 12.42 -7.85
N HIS A 27 -4.31 12.74 -8.25
CA HIS A 27 -3.57 11.91 -9.21
C HIS A 27 -2.17 11.60 -8.70
N ILE A 28 -1.84 10.31 -8.65
CA ILE A 28 -0.49 9.84 -8.35
C ILE A 28 0.25 9.71 -9.69
N PRO A 29 1.23 10.58 -9.97
CA PRO A 29 1.92 10.61 -11.27
C PRO A 29 2.88 9.42 -11.44
N PRO A 30 3.51 9.26 -12.63
CA PRO A 30 4.58 8.30 -12.83
C PRO A 30 5.69 8.43 -11.78
N ALA A 31 6.14 7.31 -11.23
CA ALA A 31 7.08 7.22 -10.12
C ALA A 31 6.66 7.99 -8.86
N GLY A 32 5.42 8.48 -8.82
CA GLY A 32 4.85 9.14 -7.64
C GLY A 32 4.38 8.13 -6.61
N GLU A 33 4.49 8.54 -5.35
CA GLU A 33 4.02 7.75 -4.21
C GLU A 33 3.14 8.60 -3.31
N LEU A 34 1.98 8.08 -2.94
CA LEU A 34 1.11 8.69 -1.94
C LEU A 34 1.21 7.86 -0.66
N ARG A 35 1.82 8.45 0.39
CA ARG A 35 2.23 7.73 1.60
C ARG A 35 1.72 8.38 2.88
N GLY A 36 1.76 7.61 3.98
CA GLY A 36 1.53 8.08 5.34
C GLY A 36 0.14 8.71 5.54
N GLY A 37 0.13 9.83 6.25
CA GLY A 37 -1.08 10.58 6.54
C GLY A 37 -1.81 11.09 5.29
N SER A 38 -1.08 11.44 4.25
CA SER A 38 -1.67 11.89 2.97
C SER A 38 -2.52 10.80 2.33
N TRP A 39 -2.06 9.55 2.36
CA TRP A 39 -2.84 8.41 1.88
C TRP A 39 -4.17 8.27 2.63
N VAL A 40 -4.14 8.41 3.96
CA VAL A 40 -5.34 8.28 4.82
C VAL A 40 -6.30 9.46 4.64
N VAL A 41 -5.77 10.68 4.56
CA VAL A 41 -6.57 11.92 4.50
C VAL A 41 -7.23 12.10 3.13
N LEU A 42 -6.59 11.64 2.04
CA LEU A 42 -7.09 11.81 0.68
C LEU A 42 -7.93 10.62 0.18
N ASP A 43 -8.36 9.73 1.07
CA ASP A 43 -9.25 8.63 0.71
C ASP A 43 -10.54 9.16 0.09
N SER A 44 -10.84 8.75 -1.13
CA SER A 44 -12.04 9.18 -1.85
C SER A 44 -13.35 8.78 -1.16
N GLN A 45 -13.31 7.76 -0.31
CA GLN A 45 -14.48 7.23 0.41
C GLN A 45 -14.97 8.12 1.55
N ILE A 46 -14.14 9.07 2.03
CA ILE A 46 -14.55 10.00 3.11
C ILE A 46 -15.63 10.97 2.67
N ASN A 47 -15.78 11.24 1.36
CA ASN A 47 -16.78 12.16 0.84
C ASN A 47 -18.05 11.39 0.43
N ALA A 48 -19.09 11.44 1.25
CA ALA A 48 -20.37 10.75 0.99
C ALA A 48 -21.06 11.16 -0.32
N ARG A 49 -20.70 12.31 -0.90
CA ARG A 49 -21.23 12.79 -2.18
C ARG A 49 -20.44 12.30 -3.38
N GLY A 50 -19.37 11.53 -3.16
CA GLY A 50 -18.51 11.03 -4.22
C GLY A 50 -17.80 12.13 -5.02
N MET A 51 -17.52 13.29 -4.41
CA MET A 51 -16.86 14.41 -5.10
C MET A 51 -15.34 14.19 -5.22
N ILE A 52 -14.75 13.34 -4.43
CA ILE A 52 -13.32 13.03 -4.47
C ILE A 52 -13.10 11.81 -5.36
N GLU A 53 -12.19 11.92 -6.31
CA GLU A 53 -11.77 10.82 -7.17
C GLU A 53 -10.26 10.71 -7.17
N MET A 54 -9.75 9.52 -6.86
CA MET A 54 -8.32 9.22 -6.92
C MET A 54 -8.01 8.41 -8.19
N THR A 55 -6.95 8.80 -8.86
CA THR A 55 -6.41 8.15 -10.07
C THR A 55 -4.91 8.00 -9.95
N ALA A 56 -4.31 7.13 -10.73
CA ALA A 56 -2.86 6.92 -10.70
C ALA A 56 -2.30 6.58 -12.08
N ASP A 57 -1.00 6.79 -12.26
CA ASP A 57 -0.27 6.17 -13.36
C ASP A 57 -0.33 4.65 -13.25
N ALA A 58 -0.66 3.99 -14.37
CA ALA A 58 -0.91 2.56 -14.39
C ALA A 58 0.34 1.70 -14.15
N HIS A 59 1.53 2.25 -14.42
CA HIS A 59 2.78 1.48 -14.47
C HIS A 59 3.64 1.62 -13.21
N SER A 60 3.80 2.83 -12.70
CA SER A 60 4.84 3.14 -11.72
C SER A 60 4.34 3.82 -10.44
N ALA A 61 3.08 4.24 -10.39
CA ALA A 61 2.50 4.83 -9.18
C ALA A 61 2.41 3.83 -8.04
N ARG A 62 2.59 4.33 -6.82
CA ARG A 62 2.45 3.56 -5.58
C ARG A 62 1.56 4.30 -4.59
N GLY A 63 0.83 3.55 -3.77
CA GLY A 63 0.01 4.12 -2.71
C GLY A 63 -0.21 3.16 -1.55
N GLY A 64 -0.09 3.69 -0.35
CA GLY A 64 -0.23 2.94 0.90
C GLY A 64 0.32 3.73 2.08
N VAL A 65 0.02 3.30 3.30
CA VAL A 65 0.49 4.01 4.49
C VAL A 65 2.02 3.95 4.63
N LEU A 66 2.60 2.77 4.42
CA LEU A 66 4.05 2.54 4.51
C LEU A 66 4.58 2.07 3.15
N GLU A 67 5.80 2.43 2.86
CA GLU A 67 6.56 1.82 1.77
C GLU A 67 6.84 0.33 2.05
N ALA A 68 7.17 -0.42 1.01
CA ALA A 68 7.34 -1.87 1.09
C ALA A 68 8.38 -2.30 2.12
N ALA A 69 9.52 -1.61 2.21
CA ALA A 69 10.57 -1.91 3.18
C ALA A 69 10.08 -1.73 4.63
N GLY A 70 9.45 -0.59 4.94
CA GLY A 70 8.88 -0.32 6.26
C GLY A 70 7.75 -1.29 6.62
N LEU A 71 6.94 -1.71 5.63
CA LEU A 71 5.91 -2.72 5.85
C LEU A 71 6.50 -4.07 6.23
N VAL A 72 7.63 -4.47 5.61
CA VAL A 72 8.35 -5.72 5.92
C VAL A 72 8.88 -5.71 7.35
N GLU A 73 9.44 -4.60 7.82
CA GLU A 73 9.93 -4.47 9.19
C GLU A 73 8.85 -4.67 10.25
N ILE A 74 7.60 -4.35 9.92
CA ILE A 74 6.46 -4.48 10.84
C ILE A 74 5.76 -5.82 10.70
N LYS A 75 5.40 -6.21 9.47
CA LYS A 75 4.53 -7.37 9.21
C LYS A 75 5.27 -8.66 8.87
N PHE A 76 6.48 -8.56 8.33
CA PHE A 76 7.28 -9.70 7.89
C PHE A 76 8.63 -9.78 8.63
N ARG A 77 8.56 -9.66 9.95
CA ARG A 77 9.72 -9.75 10.85
C ARG A 77 10.44 -11.10 10.70
N ALA A 78 11.63 -11.22 11.29
CA ALA A 78 12.48 -12.39 11.17
C ALA A 78 11.76 -13.71 11.52
N ASP A 79 10.88 -13.72 12.52
CA ASP A 79 10.08 -14.90 12.88
C ASP A 79 9.15 -15.35 11.75
N ARG A 80 8.49 -14.41 11.07
CA ARG A 80 7.65 -14.70 9.90
C ARG A 80 8.46 -15.14 8.69
N GLN A 81 9.64 -14.56 8.49
CA GLN A 81 10.56 -14.99 7.44
C GLN A 81 11.07 -16.41 7.70
N ARG A 82 11.44 -16.77 8.94
CA ARG A 82 11.80 -18.15 9.33
C ARG A 82 10.65 -19.14 9.10
N ALA A 83 9.44 -18.77 9.49
CA ALA A 83 8.26 -19.60 9.23
C ALA A 83 8.03 -19.84 7.73
N THR A 84 8.35 -18.85 6.91
CA THR A 84 8.27 -18.97 5.45
C THR A 84 9.40 -19.84 4.90
N MET A 85 10.63 -19.70 5.41
CA MET A 85 11.75 -20.59 5.08
C MET A 85 11.42 -22.05 5.41
N LEU A 86 10.87 -22.30 6.60
CA LEU A 86 10.48 -23.65 7.02
C LEU A 86 9.48 -24.30 6.07
N ARG A 87 8.60 -23.51 5.45
CA ARG A 87 7.60 -23.98 4.51
C ARG A 87 8.13 -24.14 3.09
N LEU A 88 9.03 -23.26 2.63
CA LEU A 88 9.40 -23.14 1.23
C LEU A 88 10.83 -23.63 0.90
N ASP A 89 11.70 -23.78 1.92
CA ASP A 89 13.05 -24.27 1.76
C ASP A 89 13.17 -25.69 2.35
N PRO A 90 13.16 -26.74 1.52
CA PRO A 90 13.25 -28.13 2.01
C PRO A 90 14.54 -28.41 2.81
N THR A 91 15.65 -27.77 2.44
CA THR A 91 16.91 -27.91 3.14
C THR A 91 16.84 -27.30 4.54
N TYR A 92 16.29 -26.10 4.67
CA TYR A 92 16.07 -25.46 5.98
C TYR A 92 15.14 -26.31 6.86
N ALA A 93 14.04 -26.81 6.27
CA ALA A 93 13.10 -27.66 6.98
C ALA A 93 13.73 -28.96 7.47
N GLN A 94 14.63 -29.59 6.69
CA GLN A 94 15.35 -30.79 7.13
C GLN A 94 16.32 -30.45 8.25
N LEU A 95 17.14 -29.41 8.11
CA LEU A 95 18.07 -28.97 9.14
C LEU A 95 17.38 -28.61 10.46
N ALA A 96 16.19 -28.05 10.39
CA ALA A 96 15.38 -27.75 11.57
C ALA A 96 14.90 -29.01 12.30
N ARG A 97 14.51 -30.07 11.56
CA ARG A 97 14.18 -31.37 12.13
C ARG A 97 15.41 -32.01 12.79
N ASP A 98 16.53 -32.06 12.06
CA ASP A 98 17.79 -32.64 12.57
C ASP A 98 18.23 -31.94 13.87
N ALA A 99 18.12 -30.60 13.94
CA ALA A 99 18.45 -29.83 15.13
C ALA A 99 17.50 -30.08 16.32
N SER A 100 16.25 -30.46 16.05
CA SER A 100 15.25 -30.76 17.07
C SER A 100 15.37 -32.19 17.61
N GLU A 101 15.83 -33.14 16.79
CA GLU A 101 15.93 -34.56 17.12
C GLU A 101 17.31 -34.92 17.74
N ALA A 102 18.36 -34.16 17.40
CA ALA A 102 19.69 -34.37 17.90
C ALA A 102 19.83 -33.98 19.38
N SER A 103 20.80 -34.62 20.07
CA SER A 103 21.15 -34.32 21.46
C SER A 103 22.67 -34.28 21.65
N GLY A 104 23.13 -33.62 22.73
CA GLY A 104 24.56 -33.50 23.04
C GLY A 104 25.36 -32.73 21.98
N PRO A 105 26.59 -33.14 21.69
CA PRO A 105 27.46 -32.44 20.73
C PRO A 105 26.91 -32.39 19.31
N ALA A 106 26.17 -33.40 18.88
CA ALA A 106 25.50 -33.43 17.57
C ALA A 106 24.45 -32.36 17.42
N GLN A 107 23.75 -31.96 18.49
CA GLN A 107 22.77 -30.89 18.48
C GLN A 107 23.43 -29.53 18.20
N ALA A 108 24.60 -29.27 18.79
CA ALA A 108 25.32 -28.02 18.56
C ALA A 108 25.72 -27.88 17.08
N GLU A 109 26.20 -28.95 16.47
CA GLU A 109 26.58 -28.98 15.06
C GLU A 109 25.33 -28.80 14.15
N ALA A 110 24.23 -29.48 14.44
CA ALA A 110 22.99 -29.34 13.68
C ALA A 110 22.42 -27.89 13.75
N ARG A 111 22.48 -27.27 14.94
CA ARG A 111 22.09 -25.87 15.10
C ARG A 111 22.97 -24.92 14.31
N ARG A 112 24.30 -25.12 14.33
CA ARG A 112 25.25 -24.33 13.55
C ARG A 112 24.89 -24.37 12.06
N ARG A 113 24.65 -25.56 11.51
CA ARG A 113 24.24 -25.73 10.10
C ARG A 113 22.91 -25.04 9.79
N LEU A 114 21.94 -25.10 10.69
CA LEU A 114 20.66 -24.41 10.54
C LEU A 114 20.85 -22.90 10.51
N GLU A 115 21.66 -22.35 11.43
CA GLU A 115 21.97 -20.91 11.47
C GLU A 115 22.73 -20.43 10.23
N GLU A 116 23.69 -21.21 9.75
CA GLU A 116 24.40 -20.93 8.50
C GLU A 116 23.45 -20.89 7.30
N ARG A 117 22.51 -21.84 7.22
CA ARG A 117 21.47 -21.84 6.16
C ARG A 117 20.55 -20.63 6.29
N GLU A 118 20.08 -20.31 7.49
CA GLU A 118 19.25 -19.14 7.75
C GLU A 118 19.96 -17.87 7.29
N LYS A 119 21.20 -17.67 7.73
CA LYS A 119 22.02 -16.50 7.35
C LYS A 119 22.21 -16.38 5.83
N HIS A 120 22.42 -17.50 5.16
CA HIS A 120 22.58 -17.54 3.71
C HIS A 120 21.30 -17.20 2.97
N MET A 121 20.15 -17.67 3.44
CA MET A 121 18.86 -17.49 2.78
C MET A 121 18.10 -16.22 3.19
N ALA A 122 18.43 -15.61 4.34
CA ALA A 122 17.73 -14.44 4.86
C ALA A 122 17.61 -13.28 3.85
N PRO A 123 18.65 -12.90 3.10
CA PRO A 123 18.54 -11.83 2.11
C PRO A 123 17.53 -12.13 1.01
N PHE A 124 17.46 -13.39 0.57
CA PHE A 124 16.53 -13.84 -0.46
C PHE A 124 15.07 -13.75 0.03
N PHE A 125 14.79 -14.28 1.22
CA PHE A 125 13.45 -14.22 1.79
C PHE A 125 13.03 -12.81 2.17
N HIS A 126 13.98 -11.97 2.59
CA HIS A 126 13.72 -10.54 2.78
C HIS A 126 13.34 -9.85 1.47
N ALA A 127 14.08 -10.07 0.39
CA ALA A 127 13.76 -9.52 -0.93
C ALA A 127 12.38 -9.99 -1.43
N MET A 128 12.05 -11.28 -1.25
CA MET A 128 10.69 -11.79 -1.55
C MET A 128 9.60 -11.07 -0.75
N ALA A 129 9.84 -10.80 0.53
CA ALA A 129 8.89 -10.10 1.38
C ALA A 129 8.69 -8.65 0.91
N VAL A 130 9.76 -7.96 0.49
CA VAL A 130 9.69 -6.60 -0.07
C VAL A 130 8.90 -6.58 -1.37
N GLU A 131 9.19 -7.48 -2.31
CA GLU A 131 8.44 -7.58 -3.56
C GLU A 131 6.95 -7.92 -3.33
N TYR A 132 6.65 -8.80 -2.38
CA TYR A 132 5.29 -9.10 -1.99
C TYR A 132 4.57 -7.87 -1.42
N ALA A 133 5.25 -7.10 -0.58
CA ALA A 133 4.71 -5.86 -0.01
C ALA A 133 4.49 -4.80 -1.11
N ASP A 134 5.47 -4.59 -2.01
CA ASP A 134 5.34 -3.65 -3.12
C ASP A 134 4.15 -3.99 -4.05
N ALA A 135 3.89 -5.27 -4.27
CA ALA A 135 2.76 -5.69 -5.10
C ALA A 135 1.40 -5.21 -4.56
N HIS A 136 1.29 -4.97 -3.25
CA HIS A 136 0.07 -4.45 -2.61
C HIS A 136 -0.13 -2.94 -2.80
N ASP A 137 0.92 -2.21 -3.14
CA ASP A 137 0.93 -0.76 -3.31
C ASP A 137 0.77 -0.34 -4.78
N ARG A 138 0.74 -1.30 -5.71
CA ARG A 138 0.64 -1.03 -7.15
C ARG A 138 -0.76 -0.65 -7.58
N ALA A 139 -0.86 0.09 -8.68
CA ALA A 139 -2.11 0.60 -9.24
C ALA A 139 -3.19 -0.48 -9.41
N GLY A 140 -2.82 -1.68 -9.85
CA GLY A 140 -3.77 -2.80 -10.00
C GLY A 140 -4.42 -3.22 -8.67
N ARG A 141 -3.65 -3.26 -7.58
CA ARG A 141 -4.19 -3.56 -6.25
C ARG A 141 -5.05 -2.42 -5.72
N MET A 142 -4.60 -1.17 -5.88
CA MET A 142 -5.38 0.00 -5.50
C MET A 142 -6.73 0.07 -6.23
N LEU A 143 -6.79 -0.30 -7.52
CA LEU A 143 -8.03 -0.45 -8.27
C LEU A 143 -8.92 -1.55 -7.69
N ALA A 144 -8.35 -2.72 -7.43
CA ALA A 144 -9.10 -3.88 -6.92
C ALA A 144 -9.71 -3.62 -5.53
N THR A 145 -9.08 -2.78 -4.72
CA THR A 145 -9.60 -2.38 -3.39
C THR A 145 -10.54 -1.19 -3.43
N GLY A 146 -10.72 -0.56 -4.60
CA GLY A 146 -11.57 0.63 -4.76
C GLY A 146 -10.93 1.95 -4.31
N ALA A 147 -9.65 1.94 -3.92
CA ALA A 147 -8.93 3.16 -3.57
C ALA A 147 -8.76 4.08 -4.78
N LEU A 148 -8.49 3.49 -5.96
CA LEU A 148 -8.45 4.23 -7.22
C LEU A 148 -9.75 4.04 -8.00
N ARG A 149 -10.19 5.13 -8.61
CA ARG A 149 -11.24 5.09 -9.62
C ARG A 149 -10.73 4.60 -10.97
N HIS A 150 -9.53 4.99 -11.34
CA HIS A 150 -8.93 4.67 -12.64
C HIS A 150 -7.41 4.71 -12.57
N ALA A 151 -6.77 3.81 -13.30
CA ALA A 151 -5.33 3.84 -13.55
C ALA A 151 -5.11 3.97 -15.07
N MET A 152 -4.24 4.89 -15.48
CA MET A 152 -4.03 5.24 -16.87
C MET A 152 -2.57 5.59 -17.16
N PRO A 153 -2.10 5.39 -18.41
CA PRO A 153 -0.81 5.92 -18.84
C PRO A 153 -0.77 7.45 -18.73
N TRP A 154 0.37 8.00 -18.38
CA TRP A 154 0.55 9.46 -18.21
C TRP A 154 0.07 10.27 -19.43
N ALA A 155 0.30 9.78 -20.64
CA ALA A 155 -0.11 10.45 -21.87
C ALA A 155 -1.63 10.68 -21.98
N GLU A 156 -2.44 9.89 -21.28
CA GLU A 156 -3.90 9.99 -21.31
C GLU A 156 -4.49 10.90 -20.26
N THR A 157 -3.73 11.30 -19.24
CA THR A 157 -4.21 12.01 -18.06
C THR A 157 -4.90 13.33 -18.40
N ARG A 158 -4.30 14.14 -19.29
CA ARG A 158 -4.88 15.43 -19.68
C ARG A 158 -6.25 15.26 -20.33
N ARG A 159 -6.41 14.31 -21.25
CA ARG A 159 -7.67 14.02 -21.92
C ARG A 159 -8.72 13.52 -20.93
N TYR A 160 -8.32 12.60 -20.04
CA TYR A 160 -9.18 12.06 -19.00
C TYR A 160 -9.72 13.18 -18.10
N PHE A 161 -8.85 13.99 -17.51
CA PHE A 161 -9.24 15.05 -16.59
C PHE A 161 -10.09 16.15 -17.26
N TYR A 162 -9.80 16.47 -18.52
CA TYR A 162 -10.63 17.43 -19.26
C TYR A 162 -12.09 16.95 -19.37
N TRP A 163 -12.29 15.73 -19.84
CA TRP A 163 -13.66 15.23 -20.03
C TRP A 163 -14.32 14.87 -18.70
N ARG A 164 -13.58 14.31 -17.77
CA ARG A 164 -14.10 13.97 -16.44
C ARG A 164 -14.50 15.22 -15.67
N GLY A 165 -13.66 16.25 -15.68
CA GLY A 165 -13.97 17.55 -15.04
C GLY A 165 -15.20 18.19 -15.63
N ARG A 166 -15.32 18.26 -16.96
CA ARG A 166 -16.52 18.78 -17.63
C ARG A 166 -17.78 18.03 -17.20
N ARG A 167 -17.74 16.71 -17.20
CA ARG A 167 -18.87 15.88 -16.78
C ARG A 167 -19.25 16.18 -15.32
N ARG A 168 -18.30 16.21 -14.40
CA ARG A 168 -18.56 16.50 -12.98
C ARG A 168 -19.14 17.87 -12.77
N MET A 169 -18.69 18.88 -13.49
CA MET A 169 -19.27 20.21 -13.43
C MET A 169 -20.72 20.24 -13.93
N MET A 170 -21.06 19.47 -14.95
CA MET A 170 -22.44 19.34 -15.43
C MET A 170 -23.32 18.61 -14.40
N GLU A 171 -22.82 17.53 -13.78
CA GLU A 171 -23.52 16.81 -12.72
C GLU A 171 -23.84 17.74 -11.52
N VAL A 172 -22.88 18.58 -11.09
CA VAL A 172 -23.10 19.57 -10.03
C VAL A 172 -24.16 20.58 -10.40
N ARG A 173 -24.13 21.12 -11.62
CA ARG A 173 -25.14 22.08 -12.11
C ARG A 173 -26.54 21.47 -12.16
N TYR A 174 -26.64 20.23 -12.65
CA TYR A 174 -27.90 19.50 -12.70
C TYR A 174 -28.49 19.27 -11.30
N LEU A 175 -27.65 18.81 -10.34
CA LEU A 175 -28.08 18.63 -8.96
C LEU A 175 -28.57 19.93 -8.32
N HIS A 176 -27.89 21.06 -8.57
CA HIS A 176 -28.36 22.37 -8.08
C HIS A 176 -29.71 22.76 -8.69
N ALA A 177 -29.92 22.53 -9.99
CA ALA A 177 -31.18 22.81 -10.63
C ALA A 177 -32.34 21.97 -10.09
N CYS A 178 -32.10 20.68 -9.84
CA CYS A 178 -33.08 19.76 -9.24
C CYS A 178 -33.46 20.13 -7.80
N LEU A 179 -32.54 20.73 -7.04
CA LEU A 179 -32.78 21.12 -5.64
C LEU A 179 -33.45 22.50 -5.54
N ALA A 180 -33.47 23.29 -6.61
CA ALA A 180 -34.07 24.60 -6.69
C ALA A 180 -35.51 24.58 -7.29
N ALA A 181 -35.92 23.45 -7.84
CA ALA A 181 -37.24 23.18 -8.37
C ALA A 181 -38.15 22.54 -7.31
#